data_4d8a54af845faed4c3f9745e0e759d25
#
_entry.id   4d8a54af845faed4c3f9745e0e759d25
#
_cell.length_a   1.000
_cell.length_b   1.000
_cell.length_c   1.000
_cell.angle_alpha   90.00
_cell.angle_beta   90.00
_cell.angle_gamma   90.00
#
_symmetry.space_group_name_H-M   'P 1'
#
loop_
_entity.id
_entity.type
_entity.pdbx_description
1 polymer ?
#
loop_
_entity_poly.entity_id
_entity_poly.type
_entity_poly.pdbx_seq_one_letter_code
_entity_poly.pdbx_strand_id
1 'polypeptide(L)'
;MAADTPARDIPMPGAAEAWRLWTRLKAHFPAWSLIPSSFYTPGAWGYLGVDFITGFRRNPSTLAAFDILAGADEATFDAVVALAALNARRQDQMFRAVVIAYLTVPITLLALLAEIAGASIMPFVRDHAGVIIPLIVGSAGAPLSYGMSAWRARQMLGVLDLIRIERGQAPFTALELREE
;
A
#
# COMPACT_ATOMS: atom_id res chain seq x y z
N MET A 1 42.70 5.89 3.03
CA MET A 1 42.07 7.15 3.58
C MET A 1 41.06 7.59 2.55
N ALA A 2 39.81 7.13 2.64
CA ALA A 2 38.72 7.57 1.78
C ALA A 2 38.11 8.82 2.45
N ALA A 3 38.16 9.93 1.74
CA ALA A 3 37.54 11.18 2.17
C ALA A 3 36.03 10.99 2.24
N ASP A 4 35.52 11.06 3.46
CA ASP A 4 34.10 11.09 3.77
C ASP A 4 33.57 12.44 3.23
N THR A 5 32.98 12.38 2.02
CA THR A 5 32.33 13.54 1.42
C THR A 5 31.00 13.70 2.15
N PRO A 6 30.81 14.75 2.97
CA PRO A 6 29.53 14.96 3.63
C PRO A 6 28.45 15.11 2.54
N ALA A 7 27.46 14.24 2.58
CA ALA A 7 26.26 14.36 1.76
C ALA A 7 25.73 15.80 1.95
N ARG A 8 25.79 16.58 0.89
CA ARG A 8 25.25 17.94 0.85
C ARG A 8 23.74 17.83 1.09
N ASP A 9 23.34 18.05 2.33
CA ASP A 9 21.98 18.46 2.66
C ASP A 9 21.73 19.84 2.07
N ILE A 10 21.46 19.89 0.78
CA ILE A 10 20.88 21.07 0.14
C ILE A 10 19.37 20.90 0.28
N PRO A 11 18.71 21.54 1.27
CA PRO A 11 17.27 21.51 1.33
C PRO A 11 16.75 22.26 0.12
N MET A 12 16.16 21.55 -0.81
CA MET A 12 15.40 22.15 -1.91
C MET A 12 14.32 23.04 -1.29
N PRO A 13 14.17 24.29 -1.72
CA PRO A 13 13.07 25.14 -1.27
C PRO A 13 11.76 24.38 -1.45
N GLY A 14 10.94 24.28 -0.41
CA GLY A 14 9.70 23.51 -0.41
C GLY A 14 9.82 22.05 0.03
N ALA A 15 10.98 21.40 -0.04
CA ALA A 15 11.13 19.99 0.37
C ALA A 15 10.77 19.77 1.86
N ALA A 16 11.19 20.65 2.74
CA ALA A 16 10.89 20.55 4.16
C ALA A 16 9.38 20.70 4.44
N GLU A 17 8.69 21.53 3.66
CA GLU A 17 7.24 21.70 3.77
C GLU A 17 6.49 20.49 3.22
N ALA A 18 6.88 19.98 2.06
CA ALA A 18 6.33 18.75 1.50
C ALA A 18 6.45 17.56 2.48
N TRP A 19 7.61 17.40 3.15
CA TRP A 19 7.79 16.38 4.19
C TRP A 19 6.91 16.59 5.42
N ARG A 20 6.69 17.82 5.86
CA ARG A 20 5.77 18.14 6.97
C ARG A 20 4.33 17.81 6.59
N LEU A 21 3.88 18.21 5.38
CA LEU A 21 2.55 17.90 4.87
C LEU A 21 2.36 16.39 4.69
N TRP A 22 3.35 15.71 4.13
CA TRP A 22 3.35 14.25 4.01
C TRP A 22 3.20 13.54 5.36
N THR A 23 3.90 14.01 6.38
CA THR A 23 3.81 13.42 7.73
C THR A 23 2.44 13.67 8.37
N ARG A 24 1.88 14.87 8.22
CA ARG A 24 0.51 15.18 8.66
C ARG A 24 -0.51 14.31 7.90
N LEU A 25 -0.40 14.25 6.60
CA LEU A 25 -1.30 13.45 5.76
C LEU A 25 -1.31 11.98 6.22
N LYS A 26 -0.15 11.37 6.42
CA LYS A 26 -0.06 9.98 6.90
C LYS A 26 -0.77 9.75 8.24
N ALA A 27 -0.77 10.72 9.13
CA ALA A 27 -1.41 10.61 10.45
C ALA A 27 -2.94 10.51 10.34
N HIS A 28 -3.55 11.13 9.31
CA HIS A 28 -5.00 11.08 9.07
C HIS A 28 -5.47 9.84 8.32
N PHE A 29 -4.54 8.97 7.89
CA PHE A 29 -4.86 7.71 7.21
C PHE A 29 -4.40 6.49 8.02
N PRO A 30 -5.04 6.15 9.15
CA PRO A 30 -4.81 4.86 9.79
C PRO A 30 -5.21 3.72 8.83
N ALA A 31 -4.71 2.50 9.09
CA ALA A 31 -4.88 1.36 8.16
C ALA A 31 -6.35 1.11 7.75
N TRP A 32 -7.28 1.40 8.63
CA TRP A 32 -8.72 1.15 8.45
C TRP A 32 -9.53 2.36 7.96
N SER A 33 -8.93 3.56 7.90
CA SER A 33 -9.66 4.82 7.63
C SER A 33 -10.29 4.90 6.25
N LEU A 34 -9.75 4.18 5.28
CA LEU A 34 -10.16 4.22 3.88
C LEU A 34 -10.95 2.97 3.45
N ILE A 35 -11.38 2.14 4.41
CA ILE A 35 -12.34 1.10 4.11
C ILE A 35 -13.67 1.81 3.84
N PRO A 36 -14.24 1.69 2.63
CA PRO A 36 -15.51 2.33 2.33
C PRO A 36 -16.58 1.87 3.31
N SER A 37 -17.34 2.81 3.85
CA SER A 37 -18.47 2.52 4.74
C SER A 37 -19.49 1.58 4.09
N SER A 38 -19.53 1.56 2.75
CA SER A 38 -20.32 0.62 1.95
C SER A 38 -20.00 -0.85 2.22
N PHE A 39 -18.79 -1.20 2.65
CA PHE A 39 -18.45 -2.58 3.06
C PHE A 39 -19.21 -3.03 4.32
N TYR A 40 -19.62 -2.09 5.15
CA TYR A 40 -20.35 -2.36 6.38
C TYR A 40 -21.87 -2.20 6.25
N THR A 41 -22.35 -1.75 5.08
CA THR A 41 -23.80 -1.55 4.86
C THR A 41 -24.43 -2.88 4.45
N PRO A 42 -25.44 -3.41 5.17
CA PRO A 42 -26.18 -4.57 4.74
C PRO A 42 -26.73 -4.36 3.33
N GLY A 43 -26.42 -5.23 2.40
CA GLY A 43 -26.81 -5.10 0.98
C GLY A 43 -25.72 -4.62 0.03
N ALA A 44 -24.57 -4.12 0.52
CA ALA A 44 -23.44 -3.70 -0.34
C ALA A 44 -22.86 -4.84 -1.17
N TRP A 45 -22.99 -6.07 -0.72
CA TRP A 45 -22.46 -7.27 -1.37
C TRP A 45 -23.28 -7.74 -2.59
N GLY A 46 -24.43 -7.11 -2.87
CA GLY A 46 -25.32 -7.47 -3.98
C GLY A 46 -25.44 -6.43 -5.10
N TYR A 47 -24.81 -5.25 -4.95
CA TYR A 47 -24.93 -4.17 -5.93
C TYR A 47 -23.69 -4.08 -6.84
N LEU A 48 -23.81 -4.60 -8.05
CA LEU A 48 -23.01 -4.18 -9.19
C LEU A 48 -23.39 -2.72 -9.51
N GLY A 49 -22.63 -1.74 -9.10
CA GLY A 49 -22.93 -0.33 -9.37
C GLY A 49 -22.73 0.63 -8.21
N VAL A 50 -22.05 0.20 -7.14
CA VAL A 50 -21.68 1.11 -6.05
C VAL A 50 -20.65 2.11 -6.56
N ASP A 51 -21.03 3.40 -6.53
CA ASP A 51 -20.09 4.49 -6.81
C ASP A 51 -19.12 4.65 -5.63
N PHE A 52 -18.00 3.92 -5.71
CA PHE A 52 -16.93 3.97 -4.71
C PHE A 52 -16.29 5.36 -4.63
N ILE A 53 -16.29 6.14 -5.72
CA ILE A 53 -15.63 7.45 -5.78
C ILE A 53 -16.38 8.46 -4.91
N THR A 54 -17.72 8.51 -5.00
CA THR A 54 -18.51 9.41 -4.15
C THR A 54 -18.39 9.05 -2.67
N GLY A 55 -18.39 7.76 -2.33
CA GLY A 55 -18.16 7.29 -0.97
C GLY A 55 -16.76 7.64 -0.46
N PHE A 56 -15.76 7.49 -1.32
CA PHE A 56 -14.37 7.82 -1.04
C PHE A 56 -14.17 9.32 -0.79
N ARG A 57 -14.79 10.18 -1.61
CA ARG A 57 -14.78 11.63 -1.43
C ARG A 57 -15.39 12.09 -0.12
N ARG A 58 -16.43 11.41 0.36
CA ARG A 58 -17.13 11.74 1.62
C ARG A 58 -16.47 11.18 2.87
N ASN A 59 -15.41 10.39 2.72
CA ASN A 59 -14.68 9.82 3.85
C ASN A 59 -14.03 10.93 4.69
N PRO A 60 -14.14 10.91 6.04
CA PRO A 60 -13.56 11.93 6.91
C PRO A 60 -12.05 12.12 6.70
N SER A 61 -11.30 11.04 6.44
CA SER A 61 -9.86 11.13 6.17
C SER A 61 -9.57 11.82 4.85
N THR A 62 -10.43 11.63 3.83
CA THR A 62 -10.33 12.32 2.55
C THR A 62 -10.61 13.81 2.72
N LEU A 63 -11.66 14.17 3.46
CA LEU A 63 -11.99 15.58 3.75
C LEU A 63 -10.85 16.27 4.53
N ALA A 64 -10.27 15.59 5.54
CA ALA A 64 -9.12 16.11 6.26
C ALA A 64 -7.90 16.31 5.33
N ALA A 65 -7.70 15.43 4.33
CA ALA A 65 -6.63 15.61 3.35
C ALA A 65 -6.85 16.84 2.47
N PHE A 66 -8.10 17.11 2.05
CA PHE A 66 -8.46 18.36 1.35
C PHE A 66 -8.11 19.58 2.18
N ASP A 67 -8.48 19.61 3.46
CA ASP A 67 -8.19 20.74 4.36
C ASP A 67 -6.68 20.95 4.55
N ILE A 68 -5.92 19.86 4.75
CA ILE A 68 -4.46 19.92 4.93
C ILE A 68 -3.76 20.47 3.68
N LEU A 69 -4.25 20.12 2.49
CA LEU A 69 -3.62 20.45 1.22
C LEU A 69 -4.23 21.68 0.53
N ALA A 70 -5.31 22.25 1.08
CA ALA A 70 -5.98 23.42 0.51
C ALA A 70 -5.06 24.65 0.39
N GLY A 71 -4.15 24.84 1.35
CA GLY A 71 -3.19 25.95 1.36
C GLY A 71 -1.84 25.64 0.72
N ALA A 72 -1.63 24.44 0.20
CA ALA A 72 -0.37 24.07 -0.43
C ALA A 72 -0.25 24.69 -1.83
N ASP A 73 0.89 25.33 -2.11
CA ASP A 73 1.23 25.75 -3.46
C ASP A 73 1.42 24.54 -4.37
N GLU A 74 1.34 24.78 -5.69
CA GLU A 74 1.36 23.71 -6.70
C GLU A 74 2.64 22.86 -6.62
N ALA A 75 3.80 23.49 -6.46
CA ALA A 75 5.08 22.79 -6.39
C ALA A 75 5.18 21.89 -5.14
N THR A 76 4.73 22.38 -3.97
CA THR A 76 4.67 21.60 -2.73
C THR A 76 3.66 20.46 -2.84
N PHE A 77 2.50 20.71 -3.46
CA PHE A 77 1.49 19.69 -3.68
C PHE A 77 2.02 18.57 -4.60
N ASP A 78 2.66 18.91 -5.72
CA ASP A 78 3.26 17.94 -6.64
C ASP A 78 4.37 17.12 -5.97
N ALA A 79 5.17 17.75 -5.10
CA ALA A 79 6.16 17.03 -4.31
C ALA A 79 5.51 16.01 -3.34
N VAL A 80 4.37 16.35 -2.71
CA VAL A 80 3.60 15.42 -1.87
C VAL A 80 3.03 14.27 -2.69
N VAL A 81 2.50 14.54 -3.89
CA VAL A 81 2.01 13.50 -4.82
C VAL A 81 3.14 12.57 -5.23
N ALA A 82 4.30 13.10 -5.59
CA ALA A 82 5.48 12.30 -5.92
C ALA A 82 5.95 11.41 -4.77
N LEU A 83 5.94 11.92 -3.52
CA LEU A 83 6.24 11.13 -2.33
C LEU A 83 5.22 10.00 -2.12
N ALA A 84 3.94 10.27 -2.34
CA ALA A 84 2.88 9.27 -2.23
C ALA A 84 3.03 8.18 -3.29
N ALA A 85 3.32 8.55 -4.53
CA ALA A 85 3.54 7.62 -5.63
C ALA A 85 4.77 6.73 -5.37
N LEU A 86 5.88 7.33 -4.96
CA LEU A 86 7.08 6.59 -4.59
C LEU A 86 6.80 5.60 -3.45
N ASN A 87 6.07 6.03 -2.43
CA ASN A 87 5.68 5.17 -1.32
C ASN A 87 4.77 4.03 -1.78
N ALA A 88 3.79 4.30 -2.64
CA ALA A 88 2.87 3.29 -3.17
C ALA A 88 3.62 2.23 -3.99
N ARG A 89 4.51 2.64 -4.90
CA ARG A 89 5.35 1.72 -5.68
C ARG A 89 6.23 0.85 -4.78
N ARG A 90 6.90 1.44 -3.79
CA ARG A 90 7.76 0.71 -2.86
C ARG A 90 6.96 -0.30 -2.03
N GLN A 91 5.79 0.07 -1.52
CA GLN A 91 4.91 -0.82 -0.78
C GLN A 91 4.39 -1.97 -1.65
N ASP A 92 4.07 -1.71 -2.91
CA ASP A 92 3.63 -2.73 -3.85
C ASP A 92 4.75 -3.74 -4.18
N GLN A 93 5.97 -3.25 -4.42
CA GLN A 93 7.14 -4.11 -4.63
C GLN A 93 7.43 -4.99 -3.42
N MET A 94 7.40 -4.41 -2.21
CA MET A 94 7.59 -5.17 -0.97
C MET A 94 6.50 -6.20 -0.76
N PHE A 95 5.24 -5.84 -1.01
CA PHE A 95 4.12 -6.78 -0.92
C PHE A 95 4.28 -7.95 -1.88
N ARG A 96 4.61 -7.70 -3.15
CA ARG A 96 4.86 -8.76 -4.14
C ARG A 96 6.01 -9.68 -3.71
N ALA A 97 7.12 -9.12 -3.24
CA ALA A 97 8.25 -9.90 -2.76
C ALA A 97 7.87 -10.79 -1.57
N VAL A 98 7.11 -10.25 -0.61
CA VAL A 98 6.63 -11.00 0.57
C VAL A 98 5.66 -12.10 0.16
N VAL A 99 4.73 -11.84 -0.78
CA VAL A 99 3.79 -12.86 -1.27
C VAL A 99 4.54 -13.99 -1.99
N ILE A 100 5.50 -13.66 -2.84
CA ILE A 100 6.32 -14.68 -3.53
C ILE A 100 7.09 -15.51 -2.50
N ALA A 101 7.77 -14.88 -1.54
CA ALA A 101 8.50 -15.58 -0.50
C ALA A 101 7.58 -16.46 0.37
N TYR A 102 6.41 -15.96 0.72
CA TYR A 102 5.42 -16.69 1.52
C TYR A 102 4.89 -17.94 0.81
N LEU A 103 4.79 -17.92 -0.51
CA LEU A 103 4.37 -19.08 -1.29
C LEU A 103 5.53 -20.03 -1.57
N THR A 104 6.69 -19.52 -1.99
CA THR A 104 7.80 -20.37 -2.46
C THR A 104 8.55 -21.02 -1.31
N VAL A 105 8.84 -20.31 -0.23
CA VAL A 105 9.67 -20.83 0.87
C VAL A 105 9.01 -22.03 1.57
N PRO A 106 7.73 -22.00 1.99
CA PRO A 106 7.09 -23.16 2.60
C PRO A 106 6.99 -24.35 1.65
N ILE A 107 6.66 -24.12 0.37
CA ILE A 107 6.55 -25.21 -0.63
C ILE A 107 7.91 -25.88 -0.82
N THR A 108 8.97 -25.10 -0.97
CA THR A 108 10.33 -25.64 -1.13
C THR A 108 10.77 -26.41 0.12
N LEU A 109 10.49 -25.88 1.30
CA LEU A 109 10.81 -26.54 2.57
C LEU A 109 10.05 -27.85 2.74
N LEU A 110 8.76 -27.88 2.42
CA LEU A 110 7.92 -29.09 2.47
C LEU A 110 8.42 -30.13 1.46
N ALA A 111 8.81 -29.72 0.26
CA ALA A 111 9.35 -30.62 -0.75
C ALA A 111 10.65 -31.27 -0.25
N LEU A 112 11.55 -30.47 0.32
CA LEU A 112 12.82 -30.95 0.88
C LEU A 112 12.58 -31.92 2.05
N LEU A 113 11.68 -31.60 2.97
CA LEU A 113 11.36 -32.46 4.10
C LEU A 113 10.72 -33.77 3.67
N ALA A 114 9.83 -33.75 2.69
CA ALA A 114 9.22 -34.94 2.12
C ALA A 114 10.28 -35.85 1.46
N GLU A 115 11.21 -35.26 0.70
CA GLU A 115 12.33 -35.97 0.08
C GLU A 115 13.24 -36.66 1.12
N ILE A 116 13.63 -35.94 2.18
CA ILE A 116 14.42 -36.48 3.29
C ILE A 116 13.68 -37.62 3.99
N ALA A 117 12.35 -37.51 4.12
CA ALA A 117 11.52 -38.56 4.72
C ALA A 117 11.26 -39.75 3.78
N GLY A 118 11.75 -39.71 2.54
CA GLY A 118 11.46 -40.74 1.52
C GLY A 118 10.00 -40.83 1.11
N ALA A 119 9.24 -39.75 1.29
CA ALA A 119 7.82 -39.67 1.01
C ALA A 119 7.53 -38.69 -0.14
N SER A 120 6.39 -38.89 -0.84
CA SER A 120 5.90 -37.85 -1.73
C SER A 120 5.26 -36.70 -0.93
N ILE A 121 5.27 -35.49 -1.49
CA ILE A 121 4.83 -34.26 -0.79
C ILE A 121 3.40 -34.40 -0.23
N MET A 122 2.47 -34.92 -1.00
CA MET A 122 1.05 -34.95 -0.64
C MET A 122 0.74 -35.87 0.57
N PRO A 123 1.22 -37.11 0.63
CA PRO A 123 1.12 -37.94 1.84
C PRO A 123 1.81 -37.30 3.04
N PHE A 124 3.02 -36.74 2.85
CA PHE A 124 3.76 -36.07 3.91
C PHE A 124 2.95 -34.91 4.53
N VAL A 125 2.36 -34.04 3.69
CA VAL A 125 1.52 -32.93 4.16
C VAL A 125 0.28 -33.43 4.88
N ARG A 126 -0.36 -34.48 4.37
CA ARG A 126 -1.55 -35.08 5.00
C ARG A 126 -1.23 -35.63 6.40
N ASP A 127 -0.15 -36.36 6.53
CA ASP A 127 0.25 -36.98 7.79
C ASP A 127 0.69 -35.96 8.84
N HIS A 128 1.20 -34.81 8.39
CA HIS A 128 1.67 -33.73 9.27
C HIS A 128 0.76 -32.49 9.26
N ALA A 129 -0.46 -32.59 8.75
CA ALA A 129 -1.41 -31.48 8.59
C ALA A 129 -1.67 -30.71 9.90
N GLY A 130 -1.70 -31.40 11.02
CA GLY A 130 -1.90 -30.81 12.35
C GLY A 130 -0.82 -29.81 12.78
N VAL A 131 0.36 -29.85 12.17
CA VAL A 131 1.46 -28.90 12.40
C VAL A 131 1.60 -27.92 11.25
N ILE A 132 1.50 -28.40 10.02
CA ILE A 132 1.71 -27.60 8.82
C ILE A 132 0.64 -26.52 8.65
N ILE A 133 -0.64 -26.87 8.87
CA ILE A 133 -1.74 -25.89 8.71
C ILE A 133 -1.65 -24.73 9.69
N PRO A 134 -1.50 -24.96 11.02
CA PRO A 134 -1.30 -23.85 11.96
C PRO A 134 -0.07 -22.99 11.67
N LEU A 135 1.02 -23.59 11.20
CA LEU A 135 2.22 -22.85 10.82
C LEU A 135 1.97 -21.92 9.63
N ILE A 136 1.32 -22.42 8.58
CA ILE A 136 0.94 -21.62 7.41
C ILE A 136 -0.01 -20.48 7.81
N VAL A 137 -1.05 -20.79 8.58
CA VAL A 137 -2.03 -19.80 9.04
C VAL A 137 -1.38 -18.76 9.95
N GLY A 138 -0.53 -19.19 10.89
CA GLY A 138 0.18 -18.28 11.79
C GLY A 138 1.16 -17.34 11.07
N SER A 139 1.82 -17.83 10.02
CA SER A 139 2.74 -17.02 9.22
C SER A 139 2.05 -16.07 8.24
N ALA A 140 0.74 -16.24 7.97
CA ALA A 140 -0.03 -15.38 7.07
C ALA A 140 -0.11 -13.90 7.52
N GLY A 141 0.17 -13.61 8.80
CA GLY A 141 0.19 -12.25 9.34
C GLY A 141 1.15 -11.30 8.60
N ALA A 142 2.30 -11.80 8.14
CA ALA A 142 3.26 -11.00 7.39
C ALA A 142 2.71 -10.54 6.02
N PRO A 143 2.30 -11.43 5.09
CA PRO A 143 1.73 -10.99 3.82
C PRO A 143 0.46 -10.14 3.99
N LEU A 144 -0.38 -10.41 4.99
CA LEU A 144 -1.55 -9.58 5.28
C LEU A 144 -1.17 -8.16 5.69
N SER A 145 -0.18 -7.98 6.58
CA SER A 145 0.27 -6.66 7.03
C SER A 145 0.87 -5.83 5.89
N TYR A 146 1.68 -6.46 5.04
CA TYR A 146 2.23 -5.81 3.83
C TYR A 146 1.14 -5.50 2.81
N GLY A 147 0.17 -6.39 2.62
CA GLY A 147 -0.99 -6.17 1.76
C GLY A 147 -1.82 -4.97 2.20
N MET A 148 -2.08 -4.85 3.50
CA MET A 148 -2.77 -3.69 4.07
C MET A 148 -1.98 -2.39 3.91
N SER A 149 -0.66 -2.44 4.08
CA SER A 149 0.21 -1.28 3.88
C SER A 149 0.22 -0.82 2.41
N ALA A 150 0.33 -1.76 1.47
CA ALA A 150 0.27 -1.47 0.04
C ALA A 150 -1.10 -0.93 -0.38
N TRP A 151 -2.18 -1.54 0.13
CA TRP A 151 -3.55 -1.06 -0.11
C TRP A 151 -3.74 0.38 0.39
N ARG A 152 -3.34 0.67 1.64
CA ARG A 152 -3.38 2.03 2.21
C ARG A 152 -2.61 3.03 1.36
N ALA A 153 -1.40 2.69 0.91
CA ALA A 153 -0.58 3.57 0.09
C ALA A 153 -1.26 3.92 -1.24
N ARG A 154 -1.89 2.93 -1.90
CA ARG A 154 -2.67 3.16 -3.14
C ARG A 154 -3.90 4.04 -2.88
N GLN A 155 -4.60 3.84 -1.76
CA GLN A 155 -5.74 4.67 -1.40
C GLN A 155 -5.35 6.13 -1.15
N MET A 156 -4.22 6.36 -0.46
CA MET A 156 -3.69 7.72 -0.28
C MET A 156 -3.36 8.39 -1.62
N LEU A 157 -2.76 7.65 -2.55
CA LEU A 157 -2.51 8.17 -3.91
C LEU A 157 -3.82 8.51 -4.62
N GLY A 158 -4.83 7.65 -4.52
CA GLY A 158 -6.17 7.92 -5.07
C GLY A 158 -6.84 9.18 -4.50
N VAL A 159 -6.64 9.47 -3.19
CA VAL A 159 -7.12 10.74 -2.60
C VAL A 159 -6.42 11.94 -3.24
N LEU A 160 -5.09 11.85 -3.44
CA LEU A 160 -4.32 12.93 -4.06
C LEU A 160 -4.72 13.13 -5.53
N ASP A 161 -4.98 12.05 -6.27
CA ASP A 161 -5.51 12.12 -7.63
C ASP A 161 -6.90 12.79 -7.67
N LEU A 162 -7.76 12.48 -6.69
CA LEU A 162 -9.06 13.15 -6.57
C LEU A 162 -8.90 14.66 -6.33
N ILE A 163 -7.96 15.07 -5.47
CA ILE A 163 -7.66 16.49 -5.25
C ILE A 163 -7.13 17.15 -6.54
N ARG A 164 -6.29 16.46 -7.32
CA ARG A 164 -5.84 16.97 -8.63
C ARG A 164 -7.00 17.20 -9.59
N ILE A 165 -7.90 16.24 -9.69
CA ILE A 165 -9.10 16.36 -10.54
C ILE A 165 -9.94 17.56 -10.10
N GLU A 166 -10.16 17.79 -8.81
CA GLU A 166 -10.91 18.95 -8.31
C GLU A 166 -10.18 20.28 -8.55
N ARG A 167 -8.84 20.27 -8.66
CA ARG A 167 -8.04 21.42 -9.08
C ARG A 167 -8.01 21.62 -10.62
N GLY A 168 -8.70 20.77 -11.39
CA GLY A 168 -8.69 20.80 -12.85
C GLY A 168 -7.42 20.24 -13.48
N GLN A 169 -6.62 19.49 -12.73
CA GLN A 169 -5.37 18.86 -13.18
C GLN A 169 -5.62 17.39 -13.55
N ALA A 170 -4.78 16.85 -14.46
CA ALA A 170 -4.84 15.43 -14.78
C ALA A 170 -4.39 14.57 -13.57
N PRO A 171 -5.04 13.42 -13.30
CA PRO A 171 -4.61 12.51 -12.25
C PRO A 171 -3.21 11.96 -12.57
N PHE A 172 -2.40 11.75 -11.53
CA PHE A 172 -1.03 11.27 -11.65
C PHE A 172 -0.97 9.86 -12.26
N THR A 173 -1.88 8.98 -11.83
CA THR A 173 -1.98 7.61 -12.32
C THR A 173 -2.29 7.52 -13.81
N ALA A 174 -3.01 8.47 -14.38
CA ALA A 174 -3.29 8.51 -15.81
C ALA A 174 -2.05 8.93 -16.64
N LEU A 175 -1.14 9.70 -16.07
CA LEU A 175 0.11 10.09 -16.72
C LEU A 175 1.08 8.90 -16.83
N GLU A 176 1.15 8.05 -15.81
CA GLU A 176 1.98 6.84 -15.84
C GLU A 176 1.54 5.81 -16.88
N LEU A 177 0.22 5.64 -17.09
CA LEU A 177 -0.33 4.72 -18.09
C LEU A 177 -0.06 5.16 -19.54
N ARG A 178 0.40 6.40 -19.75
CA ARG A 178 0.68 6.95 -21.07
C ARG A 178 2.14 6.79 -21.50
N GLU A 179 3.02 6.46 -20.55
CA GLU A 179 4.47 6.28 -20.77
C GLU A 179 4.86 4.80 -20.94
N GLU A 180 3.95 3.84 -20.71
CA GLU A 180 4.12 2.41 -20.99
C GLU A 180 3.54 2.03 -22.37
#